data_240ec91cc39cb96d57dcb16d41383d63
#
_entry.id   240ec91cc39cb96d57dcb16d41383d63
#
_cell.length_a   1.000
_cell.length_b   1.000
_cell.length_c   1.000
_cell.angle_alpha   90.00
_cell.angle_beta   90.00
_cell.angle_gamma   90.00
#
_symmetry.space_group_name_H-M   'P 1'
#
loop_
_entity.id
_entity.type
_entity.pdbx_description
1 polymer ?
#
loop_
_entity_poly.entity_id
_entity_poly.type
_entity_poly.pdbx_seq_one_letter_code
_entity_poly.pdbx_strand_id
1 'polypeptide(L)'
;MIDGKKVLFSGMQATGNLTLGNYLGALKNWVSLSDEYECFYSVVDMHSITVRQDPAVLRKRARNLLTLYIAAGIDPKKNCIYYQSHVSGHAELSWILSCFTYMGELNRMTQFKDKAAKHADNINAGLFTYPVLMAADILLYQADVVPVGIDQMQHLELTRNIAERFNNIYGDVFTVPEAYIGKVGAKIMSLQDPSKKMSKSDENPNGSIYLMDDPDTIMRKCKRAVTDSEGCIQYRDEQPGIKNLIDIYSACTGKTPDETVQEFQGKGYGEFKPAVGEAVISVLKPLQDEFERLSKDKAYIDSIIKENAEKASYYSTKTLRKVQRKIGFPDRIR
;
A
#
# COMPACT_ATOMS: atom_id res chain seq x y z
N MET A 1 -12.17 5.78 17.86
CA MET A 1 -12.52 4.36 18.08
C MET A 1 -13.89 4.06 17.51
N ILE A 2 -14.04 2.92 16.84
CA ILE A 2 -15.30 2.38 16.32
C ILE A 2 -15.46 1.01 17.00
N ASP A 3 -16.63 0.76 17.58
CA ASP A 3 -16.97 -0.49 18.29
C ASP A 3 -15.90 -0.96 19.31
N GLY A 4 -15.28 0.00 20.00
CA GLY A 4 -14.23 -0.25 21.00
C GLY A 4 -12.83 -0.49 20.42
N LYS A 5 -12.66 -0.57 19.10
CA LYS A 5 -11.37 -0.75 18.44
C LYS A 5 -10.79 0.59 17.97
N LYS A 6 -9.46 0.70 17.98
CA LYS A 6 -8.77 1.78 17.28
C LYS A 6 -8.97 1.64 15.76
N VAL A 7 -9.01 2.77 15.07
CA VAL A 7 -9.18 2.81 13.61
C VAL A 7 -7.83 2.80 12.91
N LEU A 8 -7.71 1.92 11.94
CA LEU A 8 -6.57 1.86 11.04
C LEU A 8 -6.99 2.24 9.62
N PHE A 9 -6.23 3.13 9.00
CA PHE A 9 -6.39 3.48 7.59
C PHE A 9 -5.16 3.07 6.78
N SER A 10 -5.37 2.44 5.65
CA SER A 10 -4.32 2.23 4.65
C SER A 10 -4.91 2.20 3.24
N GLY A 11 -4.06 2.44 2.24
CA GLY A 11 -4.50 2.42 0.86
C GLY A 11 -3.37 2.20 -0.13
N MET A 12 -3.72 1.64 -1.29
CA MET A 12 -2.77 1.48 -2.40
C MET A 12 -3.33 2.07 -3.69
N GLN A 13 -2.44 2.69 -4.47
CA GLN A 13 -2.77 3.20 -5.80
C GLN A 13 -2.97 2.05 -6.79
N ALA A 14 -3.98 2.20 -7.65
CA ALA A 14 -4.29 1.27 -8.75
C ALA A 14 -3.35 1.47 -9.96
N THR A 15 -2.07 1.73 -9.72
CA THR A 15 -1.04 1.93 -10.74
C THR A 15 -0.09 0.76 -10.78
N GLY A 16 0.18 0.22 -11.99
CA GLY A 16 1.06 -0.93 -12.17
C GLY A 16 0.52 -2.23 -11.57
N ASN A 17 1.29 -3.30 -11.71
CA ASN A 17 1.00 -4.60 -11.12
C ASN A 17 1.63 -4.68 -9.72
N LEU A 18 0.95 -5.30 -8.75
CA LEU A 18 1.53 -5.53 -7.44
C LEU A 18 2.70 -6.50 -7.52
N THR A 19 3.76 -6.19 -6.79
CA THR A 19 4.96 -7.03 -6.67
C THR A 19 4.92 -7.88 -5.41
N LEU A 20 5.76 -8.92 -5.37
CA LEU A 20 6.00 -9.73 -4.17
C LEU A 20 6.36 -8.85 -2.96
N GLY A 21 7.16 -7.79 -3.17
CA GLY A 21 7.50 -6.81 -2.12
C GLY A 21 6.27 -6.06 -1.57
N ASN A 22 5.27 -5.77 -2.40
CA ASN A 22 4.00 -5.18 -1.92
C ASN A 22 3.18 -6.17 -1.10
N TYR A 23 3.18 -7.45 -1.48
CA TYR A 23 2.46 -8.49 -0.75
C TYR A 23 3.09 -8.77 0.61
N LEU A 24 4.39 -9.12 0.62
CA LEU A 24 5.10 -9.48 1.85
C LEU A 24 5.31 -8.28 2.79
N GLY A 25 5.49 -7.08 2.21
CA GLY A 25 5.75 -5.87 2.99
C GLY A 25 4.50 -5.15 3.50
N ALA A 26 3.33 -5.36 2.88
CA ALA A 26 2.11 -4.64 3.24
C ALA A 26 0.88 -5.55 3.36
N LEU A 27 0.40 -6.18 2.27
CA LEU A 27 -0.89 -6.90 2.27
C LEU A 27 -0.95 -8.04 3.29
N LYS A 28 0.11 -8.84 3.41
CA LYS A 28 0.20 -9.92 4.40
C LYS A 28 0.05 -9.41 5.83
N ASN A 29 0.61 -8.22 6.11
CA ASN A 29 0.49 -7.59 7.42
C ASN A 29 -0.93 -7.03 7.67
N TRP A 30 -1.62 -6.54 6.64
CA TRP A 30 -2.98 -6.02 6.77
C TRP A 30 -3.97 -7.08 7.25
N VAL A 31 -3.79 -8.33 6.81
CA VAL A 31 -4.63 -9.45 7.26
C VAL A 31 -4.52 -9.66 8.78
N SER A 32 -3.30 -9.62 9.33
CA SER A 32 -3.09 -9.79 10.78
C SER A 32 -3.63 -8.62 11.61
N LEU A 33 -3.65 -7.40 11.06
CA LEU A 33 -4.15 -6.20 11.74
C LEU A 33 -5.68 -6.16 11.84
N SER A 34 -6.38 -6.90 11.00
CA SER A 34 -7.85 -6.93 10.94
C SER A 34 -8.53 -7.41 12.22
N ASP A 35 -7.84 -8.18 13.06
CA ASP A 35 -8.39 -8.66 14.33
C ASP A 35 -8.25 -7.62 15.45
N GLU A 36 -7.23 -6.75 15.39
CA GLU A 36 -6.92 -5.76 16.43
C GLU A 36 -7.58 -4.40 16.19
N TYR A 37 -7.78 -4.03 14.91
CA TYR A 37 -8.23 -2.71 14.49
C TYR A 37 -9.54 -2.77 13.70
N GLU A 38 -10.28 -1.66 13.70
CA GLU A 38 -11.30 -1.41 12.68
C GLU A 38 -10.59 -0.82 11.46
N CYS A 39 -10.49 -1.62 10.40
CA CYS A 39 -9.64 -1.30 9.26
C CYS A 39 -10.42 -0.72 8.08
N PHE A 40 -9.90 0.37 7.53
CA PHE A 40 -10.33 0.97 6.26
C PHE A 40 -9.22 0.80 5.23
N TYR A 41 -9.45 -0.06 4.24
CA TYR A 41 -8.52 -0.35 3.15
C TYR A 41 -9.04 0.23 1.84
N SER A 42 -8.46 1.33 1.40
CA SER A 42 -8.89 2.05 0.20
C SER A 42 -8.05 1.68 -1.02
N VAL A 43 -8.72 1.45 -2.14
CA VAL A 43 -8.09 1.58 -3.45
C VAL A 43 -8.09 3.06 -3.80
N VAL A 44 -6.93 3.72 -3.67
CA VAL A 44 -6.82 5.19 -3.80
C VAL A 44 -6.67 5.59 -5.27
N ASP A 45 -7.75 5.45 -6.01
CA ASP A 45 -7.84 5.69 -7.45
C ASP A 45 -7.76 7.18 -7.82
N MET A 46 -8.17 8.10 -6.94
CA MET A 46 -7.97 9.53 -7.14
C MET A 46 -6.48 9.91 -7.12
N HIS A 47 -5.66 9.27 -6.27
CA HIS A 47 -4.22 9.47 -6.32
C HIS A 47 -3.60 8.93 -7.62
N SER A 48 -4.23 7.95 -8.25
CA SER A 48 -3.72 7.35 -9.49
C SER A 48 -3.75 8.32 -10.66
N ILE A 49 -4.69 9.28 -10.68
CA ILE A 49 -4.84 10.25 -11.78
C ILE A 49 -3.90 11.46 -11.68
N THR A 50 -3.08 11.55 -10.64
CA THR A 50 -1.98 12.54 -10.56
C THR A 50 -0.97 12.37 -11.70
N VAL A 51 -0.93 11.18 -12.30
CA VAL A 51 -0.27 10.87 -13.56
C VAL A 51 -1.33 10.38 -14.54
N ARG A 52 -1.25 10.78 -15.80
CA ARG A 52 -2.24 10.39 -16.81
C ARG A 52 -2.35 8.88 -16.92
N GLN A 53 -3.57 8.37 -16.91
CA GLN A 53 -3.91 6.96 -17.02
C GLN A 53 -4.86 6.73 -18.20
N ASP A 54 -4.72 5.59 -18.87
CA ASP A 54 -5.79 5.11 -19.76
C ASP A 54 -7.02 4.73 -18.92
N PRO A 55 -8.23 5.23 -19.25
CA PRO A 55 -9.42 5.00 -18.43
C PRO A 55 -9.83 3.54 -18.32
N ALA A 56 -9.65 2.74 -19.37
CA ALA A 56 -10.01 1.32 -19.35
C ALA A 56 -9.02 0.52 -18.49
N VAL A 57 -7.74 0.87 -18.62
CA VAL A 57 -6.66 0.26 -17.83
C VAL A 57 -6.81 0.61 -16.35
N LEU A 58 -7.11 1.88 -16.00
CA LEU A 58 -7.31 2.29 -14.61
C LEU A 58 -8.49 1.53 -13.98
N ARG A 59 -9.64 1.47 -14.65
CA ARG A 59 -10.81 0.71 -14.15
C ARG A 59 -10.50 -0.76 -13.90
N LYS A 60 -9.81 -1.40 -14.85
CA LYS A 60 -9.40 -2.80 -14.70
C LYS A 60 -8.43 -2.99 -13.52
N ARG A 61 -7.43 -2.12 -13.40
CA ARG A 61 -6.44 -2.18 -12.32
C ARG A 61 -7.07 -1.93 -10.95
N ALA A 62 -7.97 -0.96 -10.84
CA ALA A 62 -8.68 -0.68 -9.58
C ALA A 62 -9.50 -1.89 -9.14
N ARG A 63 -10.27 -2.51 -10.06
CA ARG A 63 -11.03 -3.72 -9.75
C ARG A 63 -10.13 -4.88 -9.36
N ASN A 64 -9.07 -5.13 -10.12
CA ASN A 64 -8.11 -6.18 -9.80
C ASN A 64 -7.45 -5.97 -8.44
N LEU A 65 -7.09 -4.74 -8.09
CA LEU A 65 -6.48 -4.43 -6.81
C LEU A 65 -7.42 -4.70 -5.63
N LEU A 66 -8.70 -4.30 -5.74
CA LEU A 66 -9.70 -4.60 -4.72
C LEU A 66 -9.92 -6.11 -4.58
N THR A 67 -10.01 -6.84 -5.71
CA THR A 67 -10.14 -8.30 -5.72
C THR A 67 -8.91 -8.97 -5.10
N LEU A 68 -7.71 -8.43 -5.34
CA LEU A 68 -6.46 -8.91 -4.74
C LEU A 68 -6.42 -8.70 -3.21
N TYR A 69 -7.02 -7.64 -2.68
CA TYR A 69 -7.13 -7.47 -1.22
C TYR A 69 -7.90 -8.63 -0.60
N ILE A 70 -9.04 -9.00 -1.20
CA ILE A 70 -9.87 -10.11 -0.73
C ILE A 70 -9.14 -11.44 -0.91
N ALA A 71 -8.53 -11.67 -2.08
CA ALA A 71 -7.77 -12.89 -2.38
C ALA A 71 -6.57 -13.07 -1.44
N ALA A 72 -5.98 -11.98 -0.96
CA ALA A 72 -4.90 -12.00 0.03
C ALA A 72 -5.39 -12.34 1.46
N GLY A 73 -6.70 -12.48 1.67
CA GLY A 73 -7.29 -12.87 2.95
C GLY A 73 -7.90 -11.73 3.76
N ILE A 74 -8.01 -10.52 3.21
CA ILE A 74 -8.72 -9.42 3.89
C ILE A 74 -10.23 -9.71 3.81
N ASP A 75 -10.85 -10.03 4.94
CA ASP A 75 -12.28 -10.31 5.02
C ASP A 75 -13.11 -9.02 4.87
N PRO A 76 -13.90 -8.86 3.79
CA PRO A 76 -14.70 -7.66 3.55
C PRO A 76 -15.87 -7.47 4.52
N LYS A 77 -16.22 -8.50 5.32
CA LYS A 77 -17.24 -8.40 6.36
C LYS A 77 -16.67 -7.78 7.64
N LYS A 78 -15.40 -8.00 7.91
CA LYS A 78 -14.71 -7.44 9.07
C LYS A 78 -14.10 -6.08 8.77
N ASN A 79 -13.64 -5.86 7.54
CA ASN A 79 -12.89 -4.68 7.12
C ASN A 79 -13.67 -3.87 6.08
N CYS A 80 -13.46 -2.57 6.05
CA CYS A 80 -14.05 -1.71 5.04
C CYS A 80 -13.09 -1.59 3.83
N ILE A 81 -13.45 -2.25 2.71
CA ILE A 81 -12.65 -2.28 1.47
C ILE A 81 -13.41 -1.54 0.36
N TYR A 82 -12.90 -0.41 -0.13
CA TYR A 82 -13.66 0.45 -1.04
C TYR A 82 -12.78 1.23 -2.00
N TYR A 83 -13.39 1.83 -3.04
CA TYR A 83 -12.73 2.81 -3.91
C TYR A 83 -12.83 4.20 -3.31
N GLN A 84 -11.73 4.92 -3.26
CA GLN A 84 -11.66 6.31 -2.78
C GLN A 84 -12.65 7.21 -3.54
N SER A 85 -12.74 7.07 -4.86
CA SER A 85 -13.66 7.85 -5.70
C SER A 85 -15.15 7.61 -5.44
N HIS A 86 -15.52 6.52 -4.77
CA HIS A 86 -16.92 6.24 -4.39
C HIS A 86 -17.37 7.00 -3.15
N VAL A 87 -16.45 7.66 -2.45
CA VAL A 87 -16.72 8.43 -1.24
C VAL A 87 -16.30 9.89 -1.46
N SER A 88 -17.24 10.74 -1.83
CA SER A 88 -16.99 12.17 -2.17
C SER A 88 -16.32 12.96 -1.06
N GLY A 89 -16.47 12.53 0.19
CA GLY A 89 -15.88 13.18 1.37
C GLY A 89 -14.35 13.31 1.30
N HIS A 90 -13.65 12.42 0.61
CA HIS A 90 -12.21 12.53 0.39
C HIS A 90 -11.84 13.82 -0.34
N ALA A 91 -12.50 14.12 -1.47
CA ALA A 91 -12.27 15.34 -2.23
C ALA A 91 -12.72 16.59 -1.47
N GLU A 92 -13.88 16.52 -0.81
CA GLU A 92 -14.43 17.65 -0.09
C GLU A 92 -13.56 18.02 1.11
N LEU A 93 -13.13 17.03 1.91
CA LEU A 93 -12.22 17.28 3.01
C LEU A 93 -10.84 17.74 2.52
N SER A 94 -10.33 17.18 1.44
CA SER A 94 -9.05 17.60 0.83
C SER A 94 -9.07 19.09 0.47
N TRP A 95 -10.17 19.58 -0.12
CA TRP A 95 -10.33 21.01 -0.39
C TRP A 95 -10.26 21.84 0.90
N ILE A 96 -11.02 21.45 1.92
CA ILE A 96 -11.01 22.16 3.21
C ILE A 96 -9.61 22.18 3.80
N LEU A 97 -8.94 21.02 3.88
CA LEU A 97 -7.60 20.91 4.45
C LEU A 97 -6.54 21.67 3.63
N SER A 98 -6.75 21.85 2.33
CA SER A 98 -5.86 22.70 1.50
C SER A 98 -5.80 24.14 2.00
N CYS A 99 -6.89 24.64 2.62
CA CYS A 99 -6.93 25.97 3.24
C CYS A 99 -6.17 26.04 4.57
N PHE A 100 -5.78 24.89 5.12
CA PHE A 100 -4.99 24.77 6.37
C PHE A 100 -3.58 24.21 6.12
N THR A 101 -3.17 24.08 4.85
CA THR A 101 -1.86 23.58 4.45
C THR A 101 -1.04 24.69 3.81
N TYR A 102 0.18 24.89 4.30
CA TYR A 102 1.02 25.96 3.77
C TYR A 102 1.82 25.50 2.54
N MET A 103 1.94 26.39 1.56
CA MET A 103 2.71 26.16 0.32
C MET A 103 4.15 25.73 0.61
N GLY A 104 4.77 26.30 1.65
CA GLY A 104 6.13 25.93 2.06
C GLY A 104 6.26 24.51 2.59
N GLU A 105 5.20 23.95 3.18
CA GLU A 105 5.17 22.55 3.62
C GLU A 105 5.15 21.62 2.41
N LEU A 106 4.27 21.90 1.43
CA LEU A 106 4.19 21.12 0.19
C LEU A 106 5.46 21.20 -0.65
N ASN A 107 6.09 22.36 -0.73
CA ASN A 107 7.36 22.54 -1.46
C ASN A 107 8.53 21.74 -0.87
N ARG A 108 8.48 21.40 0.42
CA ARG A 108 9.51 20.59 1.09
C ARG A 108 9.31 19.09 0.94
N MET A 109 8.17 18.65 0.37
CA MET A 109 7.88 17.22 0.17
C MET A 109 8.87 16.57 -0.79
N THR A 110 9.67 15.63 -0.31
CA THR A 110 10.70 14.94 -1.12
C THR A 110 10.07 14.13 -2.25
N GLN A 111 8.98 13.42 -1.97
CA GLN A 111 8.24 12.63 -2.96
C GLN A 111 7.67 13.48 -4.11
N PHE A 112 7.29 14.74 -3.85
CA PHE A 112 6.90 15.66 -4.91
C PHE A 112 8.06 15.94 -5.85
N LYS A 113 9.25 16.25 -5.30
CA LYS A 113 10.46 16.53 -6.09
C LYS A 113 10.85 15.36 -6.96
N ASP A 114 10.84 14.15 -6.40
CA ASP A 114 11.18 12.91 -7.11
C ASP A 114 10.21 12.60 -8.25
N LYS A 115 8.89 12.78 -8.01
CA LYS A 115 7.85 12.56 -9.02
C LYS A 115 7.87 13.65 -10.10
N ALA A 116 8.09 14.90 -9.73
CA ALA A 116 8.22 16.01 -10.67
C ALA A 116 9.43 15.82 -11.61
N ALA A 117 10.55 15.31 -11.10
CA ALA A 117 11.71 14.99 -11.92
C ALA A 117 11.43 13.84 -12.91
N LYS A 118 10.64 12.83 -12.52
CA LYS A 118 10.29 11.69 -13.38
C LYS A 118 9.23 12.01 -14.43
N HIS A 119 8.39 13.02 -14.19
CA HIS A 119 7.26 13.41 -15.04
C HIS A 119 7.31 14.92 -15.35
N ALA A 120 8.48 15.40 -15.79
CA ALA A 120 8.72 16.82 -16.02
C ALA A 120 7.77 17.46 -17.04
N ASP A 121 7.22 16.67 -17.95
CA ASP A 121 6.24 17.06 -18.99
C ASP A 121 4.80 17.18 -18.46
N ASN A 122 4.52 16.71 -17.24
CA ASN A 122 3.17 16.68 -16.66
C ASN A 122 3.17 17.01 -15.17
N ILE A 123 3.79 18.10 -14.78
CA ILE A 123 3.74 18.62 -13.40
C ILE A 123 2.42 19.38 -13.25
N ASN A 124 1.42 18.74 -12.64
CA ASN A 124 0.10 19.30 -12.43
C ASN A 124 -0.18 19.61 -10.94
N ALA A 125 -1.23 20.41 -10.69
CA ALA A 125 -1.61 20.80 -9.33
C ALA A 125 -1.90 19.58 -8.42
N GLY A 126 -2.52 18.52 -8.95
CA GLY A 126 -2.79 17.28 -8.18
C GLY A 126 -1.51 16.60 -7.72
N LEU A 127 -0.44 16.62 -8.54
CA LEU A 127 0.87 16.10 -8.14
C LEU A 127 1.51 16.91 -7.02
N PHE A 128 1.21 18.20 -6.92
CA PHE A 128 1.68 19.07 -5.84
C PHE A 128 0.84 18.91 -4.57
N THR A 129 -0.50 18.78 -4.71
CA THR A 129 -1.44 18.80 -3.59
C THR A 129 -1.87 17.41 -3.09
N TYR A 130 -1.45 16.30 -3.75
CA TYR A 130 -1.86 14.96 -3.30
C TYR A 130 -1.52 14.65 -1.82
N PRO A 131 -0.50 15.24 -1.16
CA PRO A 131 -0.27 15.01 0.26
C PRO A 131 -1.44 15.49 1.13
N VAL A 132 -2.17 16.52 0.69
CA VAL A 132 -3.37 17.00 1.37
C VAL A 132 -4.55 16.05 1.16
N LEU A 133 -4.68 15.45 -0.03
CA LEU A 133 -5.65 14.39 -0.27
C LEU A 133 -5.36 13.16 0.59
N MET A 134 -4.08 12.78 0.76
CA MET A 134 -3.70 11.71 1.68
C MET A 134 -4.03 12.06 3.14
N ALA A 135 -3.83 13.30 3.57
CA ALA A 135 -4.26 13.76 4.89
C ALA A 135 -5.79 13.64 5.05
N ALA A 136 -6.56 14.02 4.02
CA ALA A 136 -8.00 13.86 4.02
C ALA A 136 -8.42 12.39 4.11
N ASP A 137 -7.75 11.49 3.39
CA ASP A 137 -8.01 10.05 3.43
C ASP A 137 -7.92 9.50 4.86
N ILE A 138 -6.91 9.91 5.60
CA ILE A 138 -6.62 9.45 6.97
C ILE A 138 -7.59 10.09 7.97
N LEU A 139 -7.73 11.42 7.93
CA LEU A 139 -8.48 12.19 8.91
C LEU A 139 -10.00 12.00 8.77
N LEU A 140 -10.48 11.66 7.57
CA LEU A 140 -11.90 11.43 7.29
C LEU A 140 -12.49 10.30 8.14
N TYR A 141 -11.70 9.28 8.43
CA TYR A 141 -12.10 8.13 9.26
C TYR A 141 -11.63 8.21 10.70
N GLN A 142 -11.05 9.34 11.13
CA GLN A 142 -10.50 9.49 12.49
C GLN A 142 -9.48 8.39 12.79
N ALA A 143 -8.60 8.08 11.84
CA ALA A 143 -7.63 7.01 11.99
C ALA A 143 -6.71 7.27 13.17
N ASP A 144 -6.61 6.28 14.05
CA ASP A 144 -5.67 6.29 15.18
C ASP A 144 -4.27 5.89 14.71
N VAL A 145 -4.18 4.96 13.75
CA VAL A 145 -2.92 4.41 13.26
C VAL A 145 -2.90 4.27 11.74
N VAL A 146 -1.73 4.50 11.15
CA VAL A 146 -1.51 4.39 9.70
C VAL A 146 -0.25 3.55 9.45
N PRO A 147 -0.36 2.37 8.83
CA PRO A 147 0.80 1.58 8.43
C PRO A 147 1.54 2.29 7.30
N VAL A 148 2.72 2.80 7.58
CA VAL A 148 3.53 3.54 6.60
C VAL A 148 4.96 3.04 6.56
N GLY A 149 5.53 2.97 5.35
CA GLY A 149 6.96 2.82 5.18
C GLY A 149 7.71 4.13 5.49
N ILE A 150 9.01 4.03 5.68
CA ILE A 150 9.88 5.19 5.98
C ILE A 150 9.72 6.32 4.94
N ASP A 151 9.52 5.96 3.68
CA ASP A 151 9.32 6.90 2.58
C ASP A 151 8.01 7.69 2.65
N GLN A 152 7.04 7.24 3.47
CA GLN A 152 5.74 7.89 3.70
C GLN A 152 5.66 8.67 5.01
N MET A 153 6.70 8.61 5.86
CA MET A 153 6.70 9.29 7.16
C MET A 153 6.48 10.80 7.02
N GLN A 154 7.08 11.43 6.01
CA GLN A 154 6.90 12.88 5.79
C GLN A 154 5.45 13.26 5.46
N HIS A 155 4.70 12.39 4.76
CA HIS A 155 3.28 12.61 4.50
C HIS A 155 2.44 12.48 5.77
N LEU A 156 2.77 11.50 6.63
CA LEU A 156 2.08 11.33 7.90
C LEU A 156 2.35 12.51 8.85
N GLU A 157 3.58 13.02 8.89
CA GLU A 157 3.92 14.23 9.66
C GLU A 157 3.12 15.45 9.15
N LEU A 158 3.01 15.62 7.84
CA LEU A 158 2.15 16.68 7.28
C LEU A 158 0.70 16.51 7.72
N THR A 159 0.17 15.28 7.70
CA THR A 159 -1.19 14.97 8.15
C THR A 159 -1.39 15.34 9.61
N ARG A 160 -0.43 15.00 10.48
CA ARG A 160 -0.44 15.36 11.91
C ARG A 160 -0.45 16.88 12.10
N ASN A 161 0.45 17.59 11.41
CA ASN A 161 0.54 19.05 11.50
C ASN A 161 -0.76 19.73 11.06
N ILE A 162 -1.42 19.23 10.00
CA ILE A 162 -2.71 19.74 9.55
C ILE A 162 -3.80 19.48 10.61
N ALA A 163 -3.85 18.28 11.17
CA ALA A 163 -4.83 17.89 12.18
C ALA A 163 -4.68 18.76 13.47
N GLU A 164 -3.46 18.89 13.96
CA GLU A 164 -3.14 19.71 15.14
C GLU A 164 -3.46 21.20 14.90
N ARG A 165 -3.09 21.73 13.74
CA ARG A 165 -3.41 23.12 13.36
C ARG A 165 -4.91 23.38 13.33
N PHE A 166 -5.66 22.45 12.71
CA PHE A 166 -7.11 22.54 12.67
C PHE A 166 -7.74 22.47 14.06
N ASN A 167 -7.28 21.51 14.87
CA ASN A 167 -7.76 21.33 16.25
C ASN A 167 -7.45 22.55 17.14
N ASN A 168 -6.29 23.18 16.98
CA ASN A 168 -5.93 24.39 17.72
C ASN A 168 -6.87 25.58 17.42
N ILE A 169 -7.41 25.63 16.19
CA ILE A 169 -8.32 26.72 15.77
C ILE A 169 -9.77 26.43 16.18
N TYR A 170 -10.22 25.18 16.02
CA TYR A 170 -11.64 24.82 16.09
C TYR A 170 -11.99 23.87 17.24
N GLY A 171 -11.02 23.51 18.08
CA GLY A 171 -11.14 22.48 19.13
C GLY A 171 -10.97 21.06 18.57
N ASP A 172 -11.08 20.06 19.43
CA ASP A 172 -10.84 18.66 19.10
C ASP A 172 -11.82 18.14 18.02
N VAL A 173 -11.39 18.21 16.77
CA VAL A 173 -12.14 17.71 15.61
C VAL A 173 -11.55 16.43 15.08
N PHE A 174 -10.24 16.40 14.86
CA PHE A 174 -9.53 15.26 14.28
C PHE A 174 -8.73 14.49 15.33
N THR A 175 -8.74 13.18 15.23
CA THR A 175 -7.73 12.32 15.85
C THR A 175 -6.40 12.57 15.14
N VAL A 176 -5.33 12.83 15.92
CA VAL A 176 -3.97 12.97 15.37
C VAL A 176 -3.41 11.56 15.19
N PRO A 177 -3.14 11.12 13.96
CA PRO A 177 -2.76 9.73 13.71
C PRO A 177 -1.33 9.43 14.12
N GLU A 178 -1.07 8.16 14.48
CA GLU A 178 0.26 7.64 14.77
C GLU A 178 0.72 6.71 13.63
N ALA A 179 2.05 6.66 13.40
CA ALA A 179 2.61 5.66 12.52
C ALA A 179 2.50 4.27 13.16
N TYR A 180 1.91 3.31 12.43
CA TYR A 180 2.06 1.92 12.80
C TYR A 180 3.40 1.42 12.28
N ILE A 181 4.36 1.29 13.20
CA ILE A 181 5.66 0.67 12.97
C ILE A 181 5.53 -0.79 13.42
N GLY A 182 4.79 -1.59 12.65
CA GLY A 182 4.71 -3.03 12.86
C GLY A 182 6.07 -3.70 12.63
N LYS A 183 6.18 -4.99 12.96
CA LYS A 183 7.32 -5.79 12.51
C LYS A 183 7.45 -5.57 11.01
N VAL A 184 8.51 -4.87 10.62
CA VAL A 184 8.75 -4.47 9.23
C VAL A 184 8.73 -5.73 8.39
N GLY A 185 7.72 -5.87 7.53
CA GLY A 185 7.72 -6.92 6.53
C GLY A 185 9.04 -6.84 5.75
N ALA A 186 9.58 -7.96 5.35
CA ALA A 186 10.88 -8.02 4.68
C ALA A 186 10.96 -6.95 3.58
N LYS A 187 12.00 -6.12 3.63
CA LYS A 187 12.28 -5.13 2.58
C LYS A 187 12.82 -5.87 1.37
N ILE A 188 11.94 -6.25 0.46
CA ILE A 188 12.33 -6.98 -0.74
C ILE A 188 12.96 -6.03 -1.76
N MET A 189 14.17 -6.38 -2.18
CA MET A 189 14.96 -5.63 -3.17
C MET A 189 14.74 -6.19 -4.59
N SER A 190 15.11 -5.41 -5.60
CA SER A 190 15.08 -5.86 -7.00
C SER A 190 15.99 -7.08 -7.20
N LEU A 191 15.53 -8.05 -7.98
CA LEU A 191 16.33 -9.25 -8.29
C LEU A 191 17.49 -8.94 -9.24
N GLN A 192 17.48 -7.82 -9.93
CA GLN A 192 18.49 -7.42 -10.90
C GLN A 192 19.40 -6.31 -10.38
N ASP A 193 18.93 -5.54 -9.39
CA ASP A 193 19.69 -4.49 -8.71
C ASP A 193 19.35 -4.50 -7.22
N PRO A 194 20.03 -5.31 -6.41
CA PRO A 194 19.75 -5.43 -4.98
C PRO A 194 19.99 -4.17 -4.14
N SER A 195 20.53 -3.12 -4.73
CA SER A 195 20.64 -1.80 -4.09
C SER A 195 19.31 -1.03 -4.10
N LYS A 196 18.38 -1.39 -4.99
CA LYS A 196 17.08 -0.76 -5.18
C LYS A 196 15.96 -1.64 -4.64
N LYS A 197 14.94 -1.02 -4.04
CA LYS A 197 13.72 -1.71 -3.62
C LYS A 197 12.96 -2.26 -4.83
N MET A 198 12.42 -3.49 -4.74
CA MET A 198 11.53 -4.06 -5.75
C MET A 198 10.36 -3.10 -6.01
N SER A 199 10.18 -2.70 -7.26
CA SER A 199 9.25 -1.63 -7.63
C SER A 199 8.34 -2.04 -8.79
N LYS A 200 7.08 -1.56 -8.75
CA LYS A 200 6.10 -1.70 -9.85
C LYS A 200 6.56 -0.99 -11.14
N SER A 201 7.44 -0.02 -11.01
CA SER A 201 7.96 0.81 -12.11
C SER A 201 9.42 0.48 -12.46
N ASP A 202 9.89 -0.73 -12.13
CA ASP A 202 11.22 -1.19 -12.56
C ASP A 202 11.23 -1.30 -14.09
N GLU A 203 12.19 -0.65 -14.74
CA GLU A 203 12.37 -0.71 -16.20
C GLU A 203 12.76 -2.12 -16.66
N ASN A 204 13.46 -2.87 -15.80
CA ASN A 204 13.79 -4.26 -16.06
C ASN A 204 12.70 -5.19 -15.51
N PRO A 205 11.87 -5.82 -16.35
CA PRO A 205 10.79 -6.70 -15.89
C PRO A 205 11.28 -7.95 -15.13
N ASN A 206 12.57 -8.28 -15.20
CA ASN A 206 13.17 -9.36 -14.42
C ASN A 206 13.59 -8.91 -13.01
N GLY A 207 13.60 -7.61 -12.73
CA GLY A 207 13.91 -7.06 -11.40
C GLY A 207 12.81 -7.28 -10.38
N SER A 208 11.57 -7.51 -10.84
CA SER A 208 10.40 -7.63 -9.97
C SER A 208 9.62 -8.91 -10.24
N ILE A 209 9.22 -9.61 -9.18
CA ILE A 209 8.21 -10.68 -9.24
C ILE A 209 6.86 -10.02 -9.03
N TYR A 210 5.95 -10.17 -10.01
CA TYR A 210 4.57 -9.70 -9.88
C TYR A 210 3.67 -10.80 -9.29
N LEU A 211 2.64 -10.42 -8.55
CA LEU A 211 1.75 -11.38 -7.88
C LEU A 211 1.05 -12.34 -8.85
N MET A 212 0.84 -11.90 -10.08
CA MET A 212 0.18 -12.67 -11.13
C MET A 212 1.15 -13.27 -12.16
N ASP A 213 2.46 -13.30 -11.85
CA ASP A 213 3.42 -14.05 -12.67
C ASP A 213 3.13 -15.56 -12.57
N ASP A 214 3.19 -16.25 -13.69
CA ASP A 214 3.08 -17.71 -13.73
C ASP A 214 4.30 -18.40 -13.08
N PRO A 215 4.16 -19.68 -12.66
CA PRO A 215 5.24 -20.41 -11.97
C PRO A 215 6.56 -20.45 -12.76
N ASP A 216 6.51 -20.61 -14.10
CA ASP A 216 7.70 -20.67 -14.92
C ASP A 216 8.42 -19.31 -14.97
N THR A 217 7.64 -18.24 -15.05
CA THR A 217 8.16 -16.87 -14.99
C THR A 217 8.81 -16.57 -13.64
N ILE A 218 8.17 -16.95 -12.50
CA ILE A 218 8.74 -16.80 -11.17
C ILE A 218 10.06 -17.56 -11.06
N MET A 219 10.05 -18.84 -11.44
CA MET A 219 11.24 -19.70 -11.41
C MET A 219 12.39 -19.12 -12.24
N ARG A 220 12.08 -18.65 -13.47
CA ARG A 220 13.06 -18.04 -14.35
C ARG A 220 13.65 -16.76 -13.74
N LYS A 221 12.84 -15.91 -13.14
CA LYS A 221 13.29 -14.66 -12.49
C LYS A 221 14.19 -14.96 -11.29
N CYS A 222 13.84 -15.92 -10.43
CA CYS A 222 14.66 -16.35 -9.30
C CYS A 222 16.01 -16.92 -9.75
N LYS A 223 16.01 -17.80 -10.74
CA LYS A 223 17.25 -18.38 -11.29
C LYS A 223 18.19 -17.32 -11.89
N ARG A 224 17.63 -16.23 -12.48
CA ARG A 224 18.39 -15.13 -13.10
C ARG A 224 18.67 -13.97 -12.14
N ALA A 225 18.28 -14.07 -10.87
CA ALA A 225 18.59 -13.03 -9.88
C ALA A 225 20.11 -12.81 -9.80
N VAL A 226 20.49 -11.54 -9.71
CA VAL A 226 21.92 -11.17 -9.63
C VAL A 226 22.47 -11.60 -8.27
N THR A 227 23.62 -12.27 -8.30
CA THR A 227 24.39 -12.73 -7.12
C THR A 227 25.87 -12.53 -7.38
N ASP A 228 26.67 -12.56 -6.33
CA ASP A 228 28.13 -12.55 -6.41
C ASP A 228 28.70 -13.87 -6.98
N SER A 229 30.03 -14.00 -7.03
CA SER A 229 30.74 -15.17 -7.52
C SER A 229 31.29 -16.08 -6.42
N GLU A 230 31.00 -15.83 -5.15
CA GLU A 230 31.58 -16.58 -4.02
C GLU A 230 31.00 -18.00 -3.90
N GLY A 231 29.77 -18.21 -4.39
CA GLY A 231 29.15 -19.53 -4.40
C GLY A 231 28.66 -20.03 -3.04
N CYS A 232 28.80 -19.22 -1.97
CA CYS A 232 28.35 -19.56 -0.62
C CYS A 232 27.14 -18.72 -0.21
N ILE A 233 26.23 -19.31 0.59
CA ILE A 233 24.98 -18.67 1.03
C ILE A 233 25.21 -18.17 2.45
N GLN A 234 25.35 -16.83 2.59
CA GLN A 234 25.55 -16.17 3.88
C GLN A 234 24.68 -14.91 3.98
N TYR A 235 24.21 -14.59 5.17
CA TYR A 235 23.41 -13.39 5.42
C TYR A 235 24.31 -12.22 5.83
N ARG A 236 24.88 -11.52 4.84
CA ARG A 236 25.82 -10.40 5.06
C ARG A 236 25.66 -9.30 4.01
N ASP A 237 26.10 -8.10 4.33
CA ASP A 237 25.90 -6.93 3.49
C ASP A 237 26.75 -6.94 2.21
N GLU A 238 27.89 -7.65 2.22
CA GLU A 238 28.77 -7.84 1.06
C GLU A 238 28.15 -8.74 -0.02
N GLN A 239 27.10 -9.48 0.31
CA GLN A 239 26.34 -10.32 -0.62
C GLN A 239 24.89 -9.83 -0.79
N PRO A 240 24.64 -8.61 -1.27
CA PRO A 240 23.28 -8.01 -1.27
C PRO A 240 22.27 -8.82 -2.08
N GLY A 241 22.69 -9.49 -3.16
CA GLY A 241 21.82 -10.34 -3.97
C GLY A 241 21.39 -11.60 -3.22
N ILE A 242 22.32 -12.28 -2.55
CA ILE A 242 22.05 -13.46 -1.72
C ILE A 242 21.22 -13.07 -0.50
N LYS A 243 21.60 -12.00 0.18
CA LYS A 243 20.83 -11.45 1.32
C LYS A 243 19.37 -11.21 0.95
N ASN A 244 19.10 -10.58 -0.21
CA ASN A 244 17.74 -10.38 -0.70
C ASN A 244 17.00 -11.70 -0.97
N LEU A 245 17.66 -12.71 -1.55
CA LEU A 245 17.05 -14.02 -1.77
C LEU A 245 16.76 -14.75 -0.45
N ILE A 246 17.62 -14.62 0.57
CA ILE A 246 17.39 -15.13 1.91
C ILE A 246 16.18 -14.43 2.54
N ASP A 247 16.09 -13.10 2.44
CA ASP A 247 14.93 -12.35 2.94
C ASP A 247 13.62 -12.79 2.27
N ILE A 248 13.63 -13.02 0.95
CA ILE A 248 12.47 -13.55 0.21
C ILE A 248 12.09 -14.93 0.71
N TYR A 249 13.06 -15.85 0.80
CA TYR A 249 12.83 -17.23 1.24
C TYR A 249 12.28 -17.26 2.67
N SER A 250 12.90 -16.51 3.56
CA SER A 250 12.49 -16.38 4.97
C SER A 250 11.07 -15.84 5.10
N ALA A 251 10.73 -14.78 4.35
CA ALA A 251 9.39 -14.21 4.37
C ALA A 251 8.31 -15.16 3.80
N CYS A 252 8.68 -16.01 2.84
CA CYS A 252 7.78 -17.01 2.26
C CYS A 252 7.59 -18.23 3.13
N THR A 253 8.66 -18.70 3.79
CA THR A 253 8.64 -19.94 4.58
C THR A 253 8.35 -19.74 6.06
N GLY A 254 8.46 -18.52 6.57
CA GLY A 254 8.35 -18.18 8.00
C GLY A 254 9.62 -18.48 8.80
N LYS A 255 10.69 -18.91 8.14
CA LYS A 255 12.00 -19.14 8.77
C LYS A 255 12.74 -17.83 9.00
N THR A 256 13.65 -17.82 9.97
CA THR A 256 14.59 -16.72 10.14
C THR A 256 15.69 -16.77 9.08
N PRO A 257 16.40 -15.66 8.82
CA PRO A 257 17.57 -15.68 7.94
C PRO A 257 18.63 -16.70 8.36
N ASP A 258 18.89 -16.86 9.66
CA ASP A 258 19.87 -17.80 10.18
C ASP A 258 19.46 -19.26 9.93
N GLU A 259 18.20 -19.61 10.15
CA GLU A 259 17.64 -20.94 9.83
C GLU A 259 17.73 -21.22 8.33
N THR A 260 17.50 -20.20 7.48
CA THR A 260 17.65 -20.32 6.03
C THR A 260 19.10 -20.60 5.65
N VAL A 261 20.06 -19.86 6.21
CA VAL A 261 21.49 -20.10 5.96
C VAL A 261 21.90 -21.51 6.40
N GLN A 262 21.43 -22.00 7.55
CA GLN A 262 21.68 -23.37 8.03
C GLN A 262 21.14 -24.43 7.06
N GLU A 263 19.90 -24.26 6.56
CA GLU A 263 19.27 -25.21 5.64
C GLU A 263 20.04 -25.38 4.33
N PHE A 264 20.66 -24.30 3.88
CA PHE A 264 21.45 -24.28 2.65
C PHE A 264 22.96 -24.34 2.86
N GLN A 265 23.40 -24.70 4.06
CA GLN A 265 24.83 -24.88 4.36
C GLN A 265 25.46 -25.95 3.46
N GLY A 266 26.54 -25.58 2.76
CA GLY A 266 27.23 -26.49 1.84
C GLY A 266 26.57 -26.63 0.46
N LYS A 267 25.44 -25.94 0.20
CA LYS A 267 24.80 -25.89 -1.11
C LYS A 267 25.22 -24.63 -1.86
N GLY A 268 25.15 -24.68 -3.20
CA GLY A 268 25.47 -23.56 -4.08
C GLY A 268 24.23 -22.80 -4.55
N TYR A 269 24.45 -21.72 -5.30
CA TYR A 269 23.36 -20.87 -5.86
C TYR A 269 22.45 -21.63 -6.83
N GLY A 270 22.95 -22.68 -7.48
CA GLY A 270 22.19 -23.55 -8.39
C GLY A 270 21.06 -24.31 -7.70
N GLU A 271 21.19 -24.62 -6.38
CA GLU A 271 20.16 -25.25 -5.57
C GLU A 271 19.31 -24.22 -4.83
N PHE A 272 19.92 -23.15 -4.34
CA PHE A 272 19.23 -22.13 -3.54
C PHE A 272 18.22 -21.31 -4.36
N LYS A 273 18.63 -20.79 -5.53
CA LYS A 273 17.73 -19.96 -6.37
C LYS A 273 16.45 -20.68 -6.79
N PRO A 274 16.47 -21.96 -7.23
CA PRO A 274 15.25 -22.72 -7.45
C PRO A 274 14.39 -22.88 -6.20
N ALA A 275 14.99 -23.15 -5.03
CA ALA A 275 14.25 -23.28 -3.79
C ALA A 275 13.54 -21.98 -3.39
N VAL A 276 14.17 -20.83 -3.62
CA VAL A 276 13.51 -19.51 -3.46
C VAL A 276 12.31 -19.40 -4.40
N GLY A 277 12.45 -19.80 -5.67
CA GLY A 277 11.37 -19.82 -6.65
C GLY A 277 10.20 -20.68 -6.20
N GLU A 278 10.46 -21.89 -5.71
CA GLU A 278 9.44 -22.81 -5.18
C GLU A 278 8.71 -22.23 -3.96
N ALA A 279 9.45 -21.61 -3.02
CA ALA A 279 8.88 -20.95 -1.86
C ALA A 279 7.95 -19.81 -2.26
N VAL A 280 8.35 -18.98 -3.23
CA VAL A 280 7.51 -17.90 -3.77
C VAL A 280 6.25 -18.45 -4.45
N ILE A 281 6.39 -19.47 -5.30
CA ILE A 281 5.26 -20.12 -5.98
C ILE A 281 4.27 -20.67 -4.97
N SER A 282 4.74 -21.35 -3.92
CA SER A 282 3.90 -21.93 -2.87
C SER A 282 3.04 -20.89 -2.15
N VAL A 283 3.57 -19.68 -1.98
CA VAL A 283 2.85 -18.55 -1.34
C VAL A 283 1.89 -17.87 -2.31
N LEU A 284 2.29 -17.69 -3.56
CA LEU A 284 1.49 -16.95 -4.54
C LEU A 284 0.39 -17.80 -5.18
N LYS A 285 0.58 -19.10 -5.32
CA LYS A 285 -0.40 -19.97 -5.98
C LYS A 285 -1.80 -19.94 -5.33
N PRO A 286 -1.95 -20.07 -3.99
CA PRO A 286 -3.26 -19.96 -3.35
C PRO A 286 -3.93 -18.60 -3.57
N LEU A 287 -3.14 -17.51 -3.53
CA LEU A 287 -3.63 -16.16 -3.80
C LEU A 287 -4.12 -16.02 -5.24
N GLN A 288 -3.37 -16.56 -6.21
CA GLN A 288 -3.73 -16.52 -7.63
C GLN A 288 -5.00 -17.33 -7.91
N ASP A 289 -5.14 -18.52 -7.32
CA ASP A 289 -6.32 -19.35 -7.47
C ASP A 289 -7.58 -18.68 -6.90
N GLU A 290 -7.45 -18.06 -5.73
CA GLU A 290 -8.55 -17.32 -5.12
C GLU A 290 -8.89 -16.04 -5.90
N PHE A 291 -7.88 -15.33 -6.40
CA PHE A 291 -8.10 -14.17 -7.28
C PHE A 291 -8.84 -14.56 -8.56
N GLU A 292 -8.47 -15.67 -9.17
CA GLU A 292 -9.14 -16.18 -10.38
C GLU A 292 -10.59 -16.57 -10.09
N ARG A 293 -10.85 -17.24 -8.98
CA ARG A 293 -12.19 -17.59 -8.52
C ARG A 293 -13.06 -16.35 -8.32
N LEU A 294 -12.56 -15.36 -7.55
CA LEU A 294 -13.25 -14.11 -7.26
C LEU A 294 -13.48 -13.27 -8.52
N SER A 295 -12.55 -13.25 -9.44
CA SER A 295 -12.65 -12.49 -10.70
C SER A 295 -13.79 -12.99 -11.61
N LYS A 296 -14.18 -14.26 -11.46
CA LYS A 296 -15.31 -14.86 -12.17
C LYS A 296 -16.66 -14.49 -11.55
N ASP A 297 -16.67 -14.21 -10.23
CA ASP A 297 -17.87 -13.82 -9.48
C ASP A 297 -18.01 -12.29 -9.40
N LYS A 298 -18.39 -11.69 -10.52
CA LYS A 298 -18.55 -10.24 -10.61
C LYS A 298 -19.63 -9.70 -9.68
N ALA A 299 -20.74 -10.44 -9.50
CA ALA A 299 -21.86 -10.02 -8.67
C ALA A 299 -21.46 -9.94 -7.20
N TYR A 300 -20.69 -10.90 -6.71
CA TYR A 300 -20.14 -10.88 -5.34
C TYR A 300 -19.22 -9.68 -5.13
N ILE A 301 -18.27 -9.44 -6.04
CA ILE A 301 -17.37 -8.29 -5.92
C ILE A 301 -18.15 -6.96 -5.97
N ASP A 302 -19.16 -6.84 -6.84
CA ASP A 302 -19.98 -5.63 -6.93
C ASP A 302 -20.81 -5.39 -5.66
N SER A 303 -21.33 -6.45 -5.01
CA SER A 303 -22.00 -6.33 -3.72
C SER A 303 -21.08 -5.81 -2.62
N ILE A 304 -19.85 -6.35 -2.54
CA ILE A 304 -18.83 -5.87 -1.59
C ILE A 304 -18.50 -4.40 -1.82
N ILE A 305 -18.26 -4.01 -3.07
CA ILE A 305 -17.93 -2.62 -3.42
C ILE A 305 -19.04 -1.68 -2.95
N LYS A 306 -20.30 -2.04 -3.21
CA LYS A 306 -21.46 -1.23 -2.82
C LYS A 306 -21.58 -1.12 -1.29
N GLU A 307 -21.65 -2.25 -0.59
CA GLU A 307 -21.82 -2.29 0.87
C GLU A 307 -20.70 -1.53 1.61
N ASN A 308 -19.46 -1.74 1.18
CA ASN A 308 -18.32 -1.08 1.83
C ASN A 308 -18.21 0.41 1.46
N ALA A 309 -18.62 0.82 0.26
CA ALA A 309 -18.72 2.24 -0.08
C ALA A 309 -19.80 2.95 0.77
N GLU A 310 -20.93 2.29 1.04
CA GLU A 310 -21.97 2.80 1.94
C GLU A 310 -21.45 2.93 3.38
N LYS A 311 -20.75 1.90 3.91
CA LYS A 311 -20.09 1.93 5.23
C LYS A 311 -19.07 3.07 5.31
N ALA A 312 -18.17 3.18 4.33
CA ALA A 312 -17.16 4.24 4.26
C ALA A 312 -17.81 5.62 4.19
N SER A 313 -18.85 5.79 3.38
CA SER A 313 -19.59 7.06 3.24
C SER A 313 -20.28 7.47 4.54
N TYR A 314 -20.78 6.54 5.32
CA TYR A 314 -21.39 6.81 6.62
C TYR A 314 -20.38 7.49 7.58
N TYR A 315 -19.19 6.88 7.77
CA TYR A 315 -18.17 7.44 8.65
C TYR A 315 -17.59 8.75 8.11
N SER A 316 -17.33 8.79 6.81
CA SER A 316 -16.89 9.99 6.09
C SER A 316 -17.83 11.17 6.33
N THR A 317 -19.13 10.96 6.12
CA THR A 317 -20.15 11.99 6.30
C THR A 317 -20.22 12.50 7.74
N LYS A 318 -20.05 11.62 8.73
CA LYS A 318 -20.04 11.99 10.15
C LYS A 318 -18.91 12.96 10.48
N THR A 319 -17.70 12.65 10.03
CA THR A 319 -16.53 13.53 10.23
C THR A 319 -16.68 14.83 9.45
N LEU A 320 -17.05 14.75 8.19
CA LEU A 320 -17.16 15.92 7.31
C LEU A 320 -18.20 16.93 7.83
N ARG A 321 -19.36 16.48 8.31
CA ARG A 321 -20.36 17.35 8.94
C ARG A 321 -19.84 18.04 10.21
N LYS A 322 -19.02 17.35 11.02
CA LYS A 322 -18.37 17.96 12.18
C LYS A 322 -17.44 19.09 11.74
N VAL A 323 -16.63 18.82 10.72
CA VAL A 323 -15.71 19.82 10.13
C VAL A 323 -16.47 21.01 9.58
N GLN A 324 -17.47 20.79 8.72
CA GLN A 324 -18.26 21.84 8.08
C GLN A 324 -18.92 22.79 9.11
N ARG A 325 -19.53 22.24 10.16
CA ARG A 325 -20.10 23.04 11.24
C ARG A 325 -19.06 23.87 11.97
N LYS A 326 -17.88 23.31 12.20
CA LYS A 326 -16.79 24.01 12.92
C LYS A 326 -16.21 25.18 12.13
N ILE A 327 -16.11 25.05 10.81
CA ILE A 327 -15.64 26.14 9.92
C ILE A 327 -16.75 27.13 9.54
N GLY A 328 -17.99 26.86 9.94
CA GLY A 328 -19.10 27.78 9.72
C GLY A 328 -19.81 27.65 8.36
N PHE A 329 -19.73 26.49 7.71
CA PHE A 329 -20.52 26.25 6.49
C PHE A 329 -22.02 26.16 6.82
N PRO A 330 -22.90 26.70 5.94
CA PRO A 330 -24.35 26.59 6.12
C PRO A 330 -24.81 25.14 6.19
N ASP A 331 -25.78 24.88 7.06
CA ASP A 331 -26.38 23.55 7.17
C ASP A 331 -27.10 23.18 5.87
N ARG A 332 -26.95 21.92 5.45
CA ARG A 332 -27.71 21.40 4.30
C ARG A 332 -29.19 21.28 4.69
N ILE A 333 -30.04 21.99 3.98
CA ILE A 333 -31.49 21.86 4.09
C ILE A 333 -31.84 20.44 3.58
N ARG A 334 -32.54 19.67 4.40
CA ARG A 334 -33.00 18.30 4.08
C ARG A 334 -34.31 18.33 3.31
#